data_8710fbf21e0932bc41b5f40b7403388a
#
_entry.id   8710fbf21e0932bc41b5f40b7403388a
#
_cell.length_a   1.000
_cell.length_b   1.000
_cell.length_c   1.000
_cell.angle_alpha   90.00
_cell.angle_beta   90.00
_cell.angle_gamma   90.00
#
_symmetry.space_group_name_H-M   'P 1'
#
loop_
_entity.id
_entity.type
_entity.pdbx_description
1 polymer ?
#
loop_
_entity_poly.entity_id
_entity_poly.type
_entity_poly.pdbx_seq_one_letter_code
_entity_poly.pdbx_strand_id
1 'polypeptide(L)'
;MNRTRTNDRFARTRTGSADSGRGGSRFGSSAPRRSGEPSRSGGYGRRPVAAQAEFALPKTITAAFPAVEGFADLDMPGALLAALGSQGVTVPFPIQAATLPNSLAGRDVLGRGRTGSGKTLAFGLALLARTAGQRAEARQPLGLILVPTRELAQQVADALTPYARSVKLRLATVVGGMSIGRQVSALRGGAEVVVATPGRLKDLIDRGDCRLDQVAITVLDEADQMADMGFMPQVTALLDQVRPGGQRMLFSATLDRNVDLLVRRYLSDPVVHSVDPAAGAVTTMEHHVLHVHGADKHTATTEIAARDGRVIMFLDTKHAVDRLTEHLLNSGVRAAALHGGKSQPQRTRTLTQFKTGHVNVLVATNVAARGIHVDNLDLVVNVDPPTDHKDYLHRGGRTARAGESGSVVTLVTPNQRRDMTRLMAAAGIVPQTTQVRTGEEALRRITGAQAPSGIPVVITAPVVERPKKRGATSRGRRRPASAARRAPVRQSTAGAAA
;
A
#
# COMPACT_ATOMS: atom_id res chain seq x y z
N MET A 1 34.92 49.20 7.93
CA MET A 1 33.98 50.32 7.89
C MET A 1 32.62 49.75 8.28
N ASN A 2 32.26 49.72 9.56
CA ASN A 2 31.53 50.69 10.36
C ASN A 2 30.20 51.05 9.72
N ARG A 3 29.03 50.84 10.30
CA ARG A 3 28.44 51.15 11.64
C ARG A 3 27.01 50.51 11.71
N THR A 4 26.70 49.84 12.76
CA THR A 4 25.94 50.17 14.01
C THR A 4 24.43 50.41 13.89
N ARG A 5 23.72 49.54 14.58
CA ARG A 5 22.70 49.69 15.67
C ARG A 5 21.56 50.70 15.48
N THR A 6 20.35 50.26 15.76
CA THR A 6 19.66 50.71 17.00
C THR A 6 18.40 49.83 17.29
N ASN A 7 18.35 49.45 18.58
CA ASN A 7 17.14 49.00 19.32
C ASN A 7 16.17 50.16 19.44
N ASP A 8 14.84 49.84 19.57
CA ASP A 8 14.07 50.50 20.62
C ASP A 8 12.92 49.59 21.10
N ARG A 9 12.96 49.42 22.42
CA ARG A 9 11.91 48.95 23.32
C ARG A 9 10.94 50.10 23.59
N PHE A 10 9.64 49.85 23.72
CA PHE A 10 8.86 50.57 24.71
C PHE A 10 7.81 49.63 25.34
N ALA A 11 7.75 49.78 26.64
CA ALA A 11 7.02 49.03 27.65
C ALA A 11 5.78 49.79 28.11
N ARG A 12 4.84 49.01 28.67
CA ARG A 12 3.93 49.30 29.81
C ARG A 12 3.02 50.51 29.72
N THR A 13 1.73 50.26 30.02
CA THR A 13 1.12 50.81 31.25
C THR A 13 -0.16 50.06 31.66
N ARG A 14 -0.21 49.77 32.95
CA ARG A 14 -1.38 49.35 33.75
C ARG A 14 -2.14 50.57 34.22
N THR A 15 -3.46 50.44 34.42
CA THR A 15 -4.27 51.04 35.51
C THR A 15 -5.64 50.35 35.42
N GLY A 16 -6.34 49.84 36.42
CA GLY A 16 -6.35 50.08 37.85
C GLY A 16 -7.72 50.60 38.27
N SER A 17 -8.32 49.98 39.30
CA SER A 17 -9.40 50.38 40.21
C SER A 17 -10.85 50.03 39.82
N ALA A 18 -11.55 49.14 40.53
CA ALA A 18 -12.11 49.17 41.92
C ALA A 18 -13.35 50.11 41.99
N ASP A 19 -14.49 49.68 42.40
CA ASP A 19 -14.97 49.58 43.77
C ASP A 19 -16.53 49.39 43.85
N SER A 20 -16.93 48.58 44.84
CA SER A 20 -17.98 48.68 45.81
C SER A 20 -19.49 48.76 45.43
N GLY A 21 -20.23 47.98 46.21
CA GLY A 21 -21.46 48.34 46.87
C GLY A 21 -22.53 47.25 46.97
N ARG A 22 -22.55 46.45 47.98
CA ARG A 22 -23.39 46.39 49.22
C ARG A 22 -24.91 46.47 49.03
N GLY A 23 -25.55 45.49 49.71
CA GLY A 23 -26.87 45.57 50.35
C GLY A 23 -27.84 44.53 49.79
N GLY A 24 -28.46 43.63 50.52
CA GLY A 24 -28.75 43.50 51.91
C GLY A 24 -30.16 42.93 52.05
N SER A 25 -30.24 41.89 52.91
CA SER A 25 -31.37 41.49 53.79
C SER A 25 -32.62 40.83 53.17
N ARG A 26 -32.87 39.59 53.52
CA ARG A 26 -33.58 39.04 54.71
C ARG A 26 -35.07 38.72 54.50
N PHE A 27 -35.43 37.58 55.11
CA PHE A 27 -36.74 37.01 55.55
C PHE A 27 -37.43 36.19 54.46
N GLY A 28 -37.75 34.92 54.65
CA GLY A 28 -38.06 34.12 55.84
C GLY A 28 -39.40 33.45 55.59
N SER A 29 -39.47 32.16 55.70
CA SER A 29 -40.45 31.39 56.47
C SER A 29 -40.84 30.06 55.83
N SER A 30 -40.54 29.08 56.63
CA SER A 30 -41.33 27.90 57.06
C SER A 30 -41.99 26.98 55.99
N ALA A 31 -41.60 25.74 56.20
CA ALA A 31 -42.10 24.48 55.69
C ALA A 31 -43.59 24.22 55.95
N PRO A 32 -44.17 23.14 55.37
CA PRO A 32 -44.09 21.84 56.03
C PRO A 32 -43.80 20.62 55.14
N ARG A 33 -43.30 19.61 55.81
CA ARG A 33 -43.02 18.24 55.35
C ARG A 33 -44.25 17.54 54.85
N ARG A 34 -44.12 16.78 53.71
CA ARG A 34 -44.88 15.57 53.45
C ARG A 34 -44.02 14.46 52.94
N SER A 35 -44.23 13.35 53.56
CA SER A 35 -43.74 11.99 53.49
C SER A 35 -43.53 11.41 52.09
N GLY A 36 -42.39 10.79 51.87
CA GLY A 36 -41.97 9.49 51.43
C GLY A 36 -42.62 8.89 50.16
N GLU A 37 -41.81 8.78 49.11
CA GLU A 37 -41.89 7.69 48.18
C GLU A 37 -40.46 7.29 47.73
N PRO A 38 -40.18 6.00 47.43
CA PRO A 38 -38.80 5.52 47.22
C PRO A 38 -38.32 5.88 45.81
N SER A 39 -37.13 6.48 45.76
CA SER A 39 -36.42 6.74 44.54
C SER A 39 -36.08 5.44 43.80
N ARG A 40 -36.73 5.20 42.65
CA ARG A 40 -36.28 4.22 41.67
C ARG A 40 -34.95 4.70 41.10
N SER A 41 -33.88 3.96 41.41
CA SER A 41 -32.59 4.09 40.76
C SER A 41 -32.78 3.72 39.26
N GLY A 42 -32.86 4.74 38.42
CA GLY A 42 -32.78 4.58 36.95
C GLY A 42 -31.37 4.12 36.59
N GLY A 43 -31.23 2.79 36.40
CA GLY A 43 -30.07 2.24 35.73
C GLY A 43 -29.99 2.82 34.32
N TYR A 44 -29.00 3.62 34.04
CA TYR A 44 -28.61 3.96 32.69
C TYR A 44 -28.16 2.65 31.99
N GLY A 45 -29.10 1.94 31.42
CA GLY A 45 -28.82 0.88 30.46
C GLY A 45 -28.04 1.48 29.31
N ARG A 46 -26.74 1.25 29.27
CA ARG A 46 -25.96 1.45 28.08
C ARG A 46 -26.63 0.67 26.96
N ARG A 47 -27.24 1.39 25.99
CA ARG A 47 -27.64 0.80 24.73
C ARG A 47 -26.43 0.05 24.18
N PRO A 48 -26.61 -1.21 23.73
CA PRO A 48 -25.55 -1.89 22.99
C PRO A 48 -25.20 -0.98 21.80
N VAL A 49 -23.93 -0.69 21.62
CA VAL A 49 -23.41 -0.10 20.38
C VAL A 49 -23.82 -1.10 19.30
N ALA A 50 -24.79 -0.74 18.48
CA ALA A 50 -25.19 -1.57 17.35
C ALA A 50 -23.92 -1.85 16.57
N ALA A 51 -23.65 -3.13 16.32
CA ALA A 51 -22.66 -3.55 15.34
C ALA A 51 -22.91 -2.69 14.10
N GLN A 52 -21.86 -2.00 13.62
CA GLN A 52 -21.98 -1.19 12.41
C GLN A 52 -22.50 -2.13 11.32
N ALA A 53 -23.75 -1.92 10.90
CA ALA A 53 -24.35 -2.71 9.86
C ALA A 53 -23.44 -2.63 8.64
N GLU A 54 -22.99 -3.77 8.11
CA GLU A 54 -22.34 -3.83 6.82
C GLU A 54 -23.24 -3.10 5.83
N PHE A 55 -22.65 -2.14 5.08
CA PHE A 55 -23.42 -1.43 4.08
C PHE A 55 -24.00 -2.43 3.08
N ALA A 56 -25.29 -2.31 2.80
CA ALA A 56 -25.93 -3.15 1.80
C ALA A 56 -25.23 -2.93 0.46
N LEU A 57 -24.73 -4.02 -0.12
CA LEU A 57 -24.12 -3.99 -1.44
C LEU A 57 -25.07 -3.32 -2.44
N PRO A 58 -24.58 -2.52 -3.39
CA PRO A 58 -25.42 -1.97 -4.45
C PRO A 58 -26.09 -3.11 -5.20
N LYS A 59 -27.38 -2.96 -5.46
CA LYS A 59 -28.10 -3.96 -6.27
C LYS A 59 -27.67 -3.78 -7.72
N THR A 60 -27.10 -4.82 -8.30
CA THR A 60 -26.84 -4.90 -9.74
C THR A 60 -28.18 -5.02 -10.46
N ILE A 61 -28.48 -4.12 -11.38
CA ILE A 61 -29.74 -4.12 -12.17
C ILE A 61 -29.59 -5.12 -13.32
N THR A 62 -28.47 -5.09 -14.03
CA THR A 62 -28.18 -5.96 -15.17
C THR A 62 -27.50 -7.25 -14.68
N ALA A 63 -28.01 -8.42 -15.06
CA ALA A 63 -27.43 -9.70 -14.67
C ALA A 63 -25.92 -9.79 -14.99
N ALA A 64 -25.15 -10.37 -14.07
CA ALA A 64 -23.73 -10.62 -14.28
C ALA A 64 -23.53 -11.74 -15.32
N PHE A 65 -22.47 -11.65 -16.12
CA PHE A 65 -22.01 -12.79 -16.91
C PHE A 65 -21.51 -13.90 -15.99
N PRO A 66 -21.66 -15.18 -16.38
CA PRO A 66 -21.17 -16.30 -15.60
C PRO A 66 -19.64 -16.26 -15.47
N ALA A 67 -19.12 -16.87 -14.41
CA ALA A 67 -17.69 -17.08 -14.24
C ALA A 67 -17.19 -18.09 -15.30
N VAL A 68 -15.94 -17.89 -15.74
CA VAL A 68 -15.29 -18.77 -16.73
C VAL A 68 -14.40 -19.81 -16.04
N GLU A 69 -14.17 -20.95 -16.68
CA GLU A 69 -13.27 -21.99 -16.17
C GLU A 69 -11.82 -21.74 -16.60
N GLY A 70 -11.62 -21.15 -17.79
CA GLY A 70 -10.30 -20.88 -18.37
C GLY A 70 -10.15 -19.47 -18.92
N PHE A 71 -8.89 -19.00 -19.05
CA PHE A 71 -8.61 -17.74 -19.74
C PHE A 71 -8.93 -17.81 -21.24
N ALA A 72 -8.92 -19.00 -21.83
CA ALA A 72 -9.25 -19.20 -23.24
C ALA A 72 -10.72 -18.92 -23.57
N ASP A 73 -11.61 -18.96 -22.56
CA ASP A 73 -13.04 -18.69 -22.70
C ASP A 73 -13.34 -17.17 -22.74
N LEU A 74 -12.31 -16.33 -22.52
CA LEU A 74 -12.45 -14.88 -22.46
C LEU A 74 -12.14 -14.23 -23.80
N ASP A 75 -12.92 -13.24 -24.19
CA ASP A 75 -12.66 -12.39 -25.36
C ASP A 75 -11.52 -11.40 -25.06
N MET A 76 -10.30 -11.91 -25.20
CA MET A 76 -9.07 -11.14 -25.00
C MET A 76 -8.13 -11.23 -26.20
N PRO A 77 -7.28 -10.20 -26.45
CA PRO A 77 -6.24 -10.30 -27.46
C PRO A 77 -5.38 -11.55 -27.28
N GLY A 78 -5.17 -12.34 -28.36
CA GLY A 78 -4.37 -13.57 -28.31
C GLY A 78 -2.95 -13.36 -27.76
N ALA A 79 -2.39 -12.15 -27.92
CA ALA A 79 -1.10 -11.79 -27.32
C ALA A 79 -1.13 -11.78 -25.77
N LEU A 80 -2.26 -11.43 -25.15
CA LEU A 80 -2.43 -11.52 -23.68
C LEU A 80 -2.55 -12.98 -23.25
N LEU A 81 -3.31 -13.80 -23.97
CA LEU A 81 -3.42 -15.26 -23.69
C LEU A 81 -2.05 -15.93 -23.79
N ALA A 82 -1.28 -15.64 -24.83
CA ALA A 82 0.07 -16.15 -24.99
C ALA A 82 1.01 -15.68 -23.85
N ALA A 83 0.87 -14.42 -23.42
CA ALA A 83 1.64 -13.88 -22.31
C ALA A 83 1.29 -14.57 -20.98
N LEU A 84 0.02 -14.87 -20.71
CA LEU A 84 -0.42 -15.65 -19.54
C LEU A 84 0.27 -17.02 -19.52
N GLY A 85 0.21 -17.76 -20.62
CA GLY A 85 0.89 -19.05 -20.75
C GLY A 85 2.40 -18.96 -20.50
N SER A 86 3.07 -17.94 -21.06
CA SER A 86 4.52 -17.73 -20.87
C SER A 86 4.91 -17.40 -19.43
N GLN A 87 4.00 -16.84 -18.63
CA GLN A 87 4.18 -16.55 -17.23
C GLN A 87 3.73 -17.71 -16.31
N GLY A 88 3.30 -18.85 -16.89
CA GLY A 88 2.80 -19.99 -16.13
C GLY A 88 1.42 -19.80 -15.50
N VAL A 89 0.67 -18.78 -15.92
CA VAL A 89 -0.68 -18.47 -15.42
C VAL A 89 -1.68 -19.15 -16.34
N THR A 90 -2.12 -20.36 -15.99
CA THR A 90 -2.94 -21.22 -16.84
C THR A 90 -4.42 -21.24 -16.42
N VAL A 91 -4.70 -21.11 -15.14
CA VAL A 91 -6.05 -21.17 -14.57
C VAL A 91 -6.36 -19.87 -13.84
N PRO A 92 -7.54 -19.26 -14.09
CA PRO A 92 -7.92 -18.03 -13.39
C PRO A 92 -8.24 -18.30 -11.92
N PHE A 93 -7.79 -17.41 -11.05
CA PHE A 93 -8.29 -17.39 -9.66
C PHE A 93 -9.78 -17.05 -9.63
N PRO A 94 -10.53 -17.43 -8.56
CA PRO A 94 -11.97 -17.19 -8.47
C PRO A 94 -12.40 -15.75 -8.75
N ILE A 95 -11.65 -14.74 -8.25
CA ILE A 95 -11.94 -13.32 -8.53
C ILE A 95 -11.75 -12.97 -10.01
N GLN A 96 -10.75 -13.57 -10.67
CA GLN A 96 -10.49 -13.35 -12.09
C GLN A 96 -11.58 -13.99 -12.93
N ALA A 97 -11.89 -15.25 -12.65
CA ALA A 97 -12.96 -16.00 -13.32
C ALA A 97 -14.32 -15.27 -13.27
N ALA A 98 -14.64 -14.69 -12.10
CA ALA A 98 -15.91 -14.01 -11.88
C ALA A 98 -15.95 -12.59 -12.50
N THR A 99 -14.84 -11.81 -12.40
CA THR A 99 -14.87 -10.40 -12.80
C THR A 99 -14.52 -10.16 -14.27
N LEU A 100 -13.60 -10.97 -14.86
CA LEU A 100 -13.12 -10.73 -16.22
C LEU A 100 -14.22 -10.72 -17.28
N PRO A 101 -15.20 -11.62 -17.31
CA PRO A 101 -16.26 -11.56 -18.31
C PRO A 101 -16.97 -10.21 -18.34
N ASN A 102 -17.30 -9.69 -17.17
CA ASN A 102 -18.00 -8.42 -17.03
C ASN A 102 -17.11 -7.21 -17.32
N SER A 103 -15.86 -7.22 -16.83
CA SER A 103 -14.94 -6.11 -17.04
C SER A 103 -14.44 -5.99 -18.48
N LEU A 104 -14.25 -7.10 -19.18
CA LEU A 104 -13.92 -7.14 -20.63
C LEU A 104 -15.08 -6.58 -21.48
N ALA A 105 -16.32 -6.87 -21.11
CA ALA A 105 -17.51 -6.30 -21.74
C ALA A 105 -17.73 -4.81 -21.42
N GLY A 106 -16.86 -4.19 -20.61
CA GLY A 106 -16.91 -2.75 -20.32
C GLY A 106 -17.81 -2.35 -19.17
N ARG A 107 -18.34 -3.31 -18.42
CA ARG A 107 -19.18 -3.04 -17.26
C ARG A 107 -18.36 -2.55 -16.08
N ASP A 108 -18.95 -1.72 -15.25
CA ASP A 108 -18.37 -1.36 -13.97
C ASP A 108 -18.37 -2.56 -13.02
N VAL A 109 -17.30 -2.70 -12.27
CA VAL A 109 -17.09 -3.86 -11.37
C VAL A 109 -16.76 -3.41 -9.97
N LEU A 110 -17.44 -3.99 -9.00
CA LEU A 110 -17.10 -3.93 -7.59
C LEU A 110 -16.60 -5.30 -7.15
N GLY A 111 -15.28 -5.46 -7.03
CA GLY A 111 -14.65 -6.69 -6.61
C GLY A 111 -14.27 -6.67 -5.13
N ARG A 112 -14.88 -7.53 -4.31
CA ARG A 112 -14.48 -7.76 -2.93
C ARG A 112 -13.55 -8.97 -2.87
N GLY A 113 -12.34 -8.77 -2.37
CA GLY A 113 -11.37 -9.86 -2.21
C GLY A 113 -10.15 -9.43 -1.42
N ARG A 114 -9.58 -10.36 -0.66
CA ARG A 114 -8.36 -10.13 0.12
C ARG A 114 -7.15 -9.83 -0.74
N THR A 115 -6.13 -9.25 -0.15
CA THR A 115 -4.80 -9.15 -0.78
C THR A 115 -4.29 -10.58 -1.06
N GLY A 116 -3.79 -10.82 -2.28
CA GLY A 116 -3.35 -12.16 -2.70
C GLY A 116 -4.41 -13.00 -3.41
N SER A 117 -5.66 -12.55 -3.53
CA SER A 117 -6.72 -13.25 -4.26
C SER A 117 -6.61 -13.17 -5.80
N GLY A 118 -5.58 -12.51 -6.35
CA GLY A 118 -5.40 -12.37 -7.80
C GLY A 118 -6.04 -11.12 -8.42
N LYS A 119 -6.47 -10.14 -7.61
CA LYS A 119 -7.13 -8.89 -8.07
C LYS A 119 -6.35 -8.15 -9.15
N THR A 120 -5.02 -8.10 -9.03
CA THR A 120 -4.18 -7.35 -9.98
C THR A 120 -4.36 -7.80 -11.42
N LEU A 121 -4.42 -9.09 -11.68
CA LEU A 121 -4.70 -9.61 -13.02
C LEU A 121 -6.18 -9.49 -13.38
N ALA A 122 -7.11 -9.57 -12.41
CA ALA A 122 -8.53 -9.40 -12.64
C ALA A 122 -8.86 -8.03 -13.27
N PHE A 123 -8.32 -6.94 -12.73
CA PHE A 123 -8.52 -5.62 -13.33
C PHE A 123 -7.50 -5.30 -14.42
N GLY A 124 -6.27 -5.77 -14.27
CA GLY A 124 -5.18 -5.43 -15.19
C GLY A 124 -5.38 -5.98 -16.59
N LEU A 125 -5.79 -7.25 -16.71
CA LEU A 125 -6.03 -7.89 -18.01
C LEU A 125 -7.19 -7.20 -18.75
N ALA A 126 -8.28 -6.88 -18.06
CA ALA A 126 -9.39 -6.15 -18.66
C ALA A 126 -8.98 -4.75 -19.13
N LEU A 127 -8.25 -4.00 -18.29
CA LEU A 127 -7.73 -2.68 -18.67
C LEU A 127 -6.80 -2.76 -19.88
N LEU A 128 -5.86 -3.71 -19.90
CA LEU A 128 -4.92 -3.87 -20.99
C LEU A 128 -5.61 -4.34 -22.28
N ALA A 129 -6.54 -5.29 -22.20
CA ALA A 129 -7.29 -5.80 -23.37
C ALA A 129 -8.10 -4.69 -24.03
N ARG A 130 -8.81 -3.89 -23.22
CA ARG A 130 -9.67 -2.80 -23.73
C ARG A 130 -8.89 -1.56 -24.20
N THR A 131 -7.63 -1.40 -23.77
CA THR A 131 -6.72 -0.33 -24.22
C THR A 131 -5.87 -0.77 -25.41
N ALA A 132 -5.77 -2.09 -25.67
CA ALA A 132 -4.97 -2.64 -26.75
C ALA A 132 -5.30 -2.01 -28.11
N GLY A 133 -4.28 -1.72 -28.91
CA GLY A 133 -4.42 -1.07 -30.21
C GLY A 133 -4.58 0.44 -30.19
N GLN A 134 -4.85 1.04 -29.03
CA GLN A 134 -4.95 2.50 -28.88
C GLN A 134 -3.57 3.12 -28.60
N ARG A 135 -3.46 4.43 -28.83
CA ARG A 135 -2.26 5.22 -28.51
C ARG A 135 -2.64 6.45 -27.72
N ALA A 136 -1.87 6.70 -26.67
CA ALA A 136 -2.04 7.88 -25.83
C ALA A 136 -1.30 9.08 -26.43
N GLU A 137 -1.95 10.22 -26.41
CA GLU A 137 -1.30 11.49 -26.65
C GLU A 137 -0.36 11.86 -25.48
N ALA A 138 0.55 12.79 -25.75
CA ALA A 138 1.47 13.27 -24.72
C ALA A 138 0.70 13.79 -23.49
N ARG A 139 1.03 13.27 -22.31
CA ARG A 139 0.42 13.63 -21.00
C ARG A 139 -1.05 13.23 -20.83
N GLN A 140 -1.63 12.42 -21.72
CA GLN A 140 -3.04 12.03 -21.73
C GLN A 140 -3.17 10.49 -21.70
N PRO A 141 -3.01 9.83 -20.55
CA PRO A 141 -3.19 8.39 -20.44
C PRO A 141 -4.63 7.98 -20.75
N LEU A 142 -4.80 6.75 -21.20
CA LEU A 142 -6.09 6.13 -21.52
C LEU A 142 -6.63 5.27 -20.38
N GLY A 143 -5.72 4.70 -19.58
CA GLY A 143 -6.03 3.89 -18.41
C GLY A 143 -5.34 4.40 -17.16
N LEU A 144 -6.06 4.37 -16.03
CA LEU A 144 -5.57 4.80 -14.72
C LEU A 144 -5.81 3.73 -13.66
N ILE A 145 -4.77 3.40 -12.91
CA ILE A 145 -4.86 2.54 -11.73
C ILE A 145 -4.39 3.36 -10.51
N LEU A 146 -5.30 3.62 -9.57
CA LEU A 146 -5.01 4.29 -8.32
C LEU A 146 -4.80 3.27 -7.20
N VAL A 147 -3.72 3.44 -6.45
CA VAL A 147 -3.34 2.58 -5.33
C VAL A 147 -2.85 3.41 -4.14
N PRO A 148 -3.00 2.94 -2.89
CA PRO A 148 -2.65 3.72 -1.69
C PRO A 148 -1.16 3.95 -1.49
N THR A 149 -0.30 3.01 -1.90
CA THR A 149 1.12 3.04 -1.56
C THR A 149 2.03 2.93 -2.78
N ARG A 150 3.25 3.46 -2.64
CA ARG A 150 4.27 3.41 -3.70
C ARG A 150 4.72 1.99 -3.99
N GLU A 151 4.77 1.17 -2.95
CA GLU A 151 5.15 -0.23 -3.02
C GLU A 151 4.12 -1.03 -3.81
N LEU A 152 2.83 -0.82 -3.54
CA LEU A 152 1.75 -1.46 -4.29
C LEU A 152 1.75 -0.98 -5.75
N ALA A 153 1.99 0.33 -5.99
CA ALA A 153 2.10 0.84 -7.36
C ALA A 153 3.21 0.14 -8.15
N GLN A 154 4.37 -0.08 -7.53
CA GLN A 154 5.47 -0.79 -8.16
C GLN A 154 5.12 -2.27 -8.40
N GLN A 155 4.48 -2.95 -7.43
CA GLN A 155 4.05 -4.34 -7.58
C GLN A 155 3.02 -4.52 -8.69
N VAL A 156 2.03 -3.64 -8.77
CA VAL A 156 1.03 -3.64 -9.84
C VAL A 156 1.72 -3.40 -11.20
N ALA A 157 2.63 -2.43 -11.27
CA ALA A 157 3.38 -2.14 -12.49
C ALA A 157 4.25 -3.33 -12.93
N ASP A 158 4.97 -3.96 -11.99
CA ASP A 158 5.81 -5.12 -12.27
C ASP A 158 4.97 -6.31 -12.75
N ALA A 159 3.84 -6.58 -12.09
CA ALA A 159 2.92 -7.66 -12.45
C ALA A 159 2.28 -7.46 -13.83
N LEU A 160 1.94 -6.22 -14.20
CA LEU A 160 1.27 -5.92 -15.48
C LEU A 160 2.24 -5.69 -16.65
N THR A 161 3.51 -5.39 -16.39
CA THR A 161 4.50 -5.06 -17.44
C THR A 161 4.65 -6.15 -18.52
N PRO A 162 4.74 -7.47 -18.19
CA PRO A 162 4.83 -8.50 -19.23
C PRO A 162 3.63 -8.49 -20.18
N TYR A 163 2.44 -8.34 -19.62
CA TYR A 163 1.18 -8.30 -20.36
C TYR A 163 1.01 -7.02 -21.16
N ALA A 164 1.33 -5.86 -20.59
CA ALA A 164 1.30 -4.58 -21.31
C ALA A 164 2.24 -4.59 -22.53
N ARG A 165 3.44 -5.17 -22.38
CA ARG A 165 4.41 -5.32 -23.49
C ARG A 165 3.88 -6.23 -24.59
N SER A 166 3.17 -7.32 -24.29
CA SER A 166 2.63 -8.24 -25.28
C SER A 166 1.64 -7.55 -26.22
N VAL A 167 0.87 -6.58 -25.70
CA VAL A 167 -0.08 -5.76 -26.49
C VAL A 167 0.49 -4.38 -26.86
N LYS A 168 1.81 -4.19 -26.73
CA LYS A 168 2.54 -2.97 -27.11
C LYS A 168 2.07 -1.70 -26.41
N LEU A 169 1.57 -1.80 -25.18
CA LEU A 169 1.22 -0.66 -24.34
C LEU A 169 2.39 -0.26 -23.43
N ARG A 170 2.53 1.06 -23.20
CA ARG A 170 3.51 1.64 -22.27
C ARG A 170 2.84 1.92 -20.93
N LEU A 171 3.44 1.41 -19.88
CA LEU A 171 2.98 1.59 -18.52
C LEU A 171 3.92 2.54 -17.78
N ALA A 172 3.38 3.56 -17.13
CA ALA A 172 4.13 4.51 -16.32
C ALA A 172 3.70 4.43 -14.85
N THR A 173 4.69 4.45 -13.93
CA THR A 173 4.44 4.52 -12.49
C THR A 173 4.62 5.96 -12.00
N VAL A 174 3.56 6.51 -11.35
CA VAL A 174 3.49 7.89 -10.87
C VAL A 174 3.34 7.91 -9.35
N VAL A 175 4.47 8.01 -8.63
CA VAL A 175 4.52 7.89 -7.17
C VAL A 175 5.47 8.89 -6.54
N GLY A 176 5.18 9.30 -5.30
CA GLY A 176 6.06 10.18 -4.53
C GLY A 176 7.41 9.54 -4.21
N GLY A 177 8.42 10.34 -3.87
CA GLY A 177 9.74 9.86 -3.45
C GLY A 177 10.63 9.30 -4.57
N MET A 178 10.14 9.26 -5.80
CA MET A 178 10.91 8.95 -7.01
C MET A 178 11.14 10.21 -7.85
N SER A 179 12.11 10.13 -8.80
CA SER A 179 12.44 11.25 -9.70
C SER A 179 11.23 11.72 -10.49
N ILE A 180 10.83 12.97 -10.27
CA ILE A 180 9.70 13.59 -10.96
C ILE A 180 9.97 13.73 -12.47
N GLY A 181 11.20 14.08 -12.85
CA GLY A 181 11.57 14.24 -14.25
C GLY A 181 11.40 12.96 -15.07
N ARG A 182 11.70 11.78 -14.50
CA ARG A 182 11.47 10.49 -15.17
C ARG A 182 9.97 10.21 -15.38
N GLN A 183 9.15 10.55 -14.41
CA GLN A 183 7.69 10.36 -14.49
C GLN A 183 7.09 11.30 -15.54
N VAL A 184 7.48 12.57 -15.52
CA VAL A 184 7.08 13.56 -16.54
C VAL A 184 7.52 13.11 -17.93
N SER A 185 8.75 12.59 -18.09
CA SER A 185 9.27 12.09 -19.36
C SER A 185 8.45 10.91 -19.89
N ALA A 186 8.04 9.97 -19.02
CA ALA A 186 7.18 8.85 -19.39
C ALA A 186 5.78 9.31 -19.86
N LEU A 187 5.17 10.27 -19.15
CA LEU A 187 3.88 10.86 -19.52
C LEU A 187 3.97 11.65 -20.85
N ARG A 188 5.02 12.45 -21.03
CA ARG A 188 5.28 13.15 -22.31
C ARG A 188 5.52 12.19 -23.47
N GLY A 189 6.10 11.03 -23.19
CA GLY A 189 6.26 9.96 -24.16
C GLY A 189 4.94 9.28 -24.55
N GLY A 190 3.80 9.62 -23.92
CA GLY A 190 2.48 9.07 -24.22
C GLY A 190 2.28 7.68 -23.60
N ALA A 191 2.56 7.49 -22.33
CA ALA A 191 2.22 6.25 -21.63
C ALA A 191 0.70 6.03 -21.65
N GLU A 192 0.26 4.89 -22.18
CA GLU A 192 -1.15 4.55 -22.30
C GLU A 192 -1.79 4.23 -20.95
N VAL A 193 -1.03 3.61 -20.04
CA VAL A 193 -1.51 3.21 -18.70
C VAL A 193 -0.66 3.84 -17.62
N VAL A 194 -1.32 4.43 -16.63
CA VAL A 194 -0.67 5.02 -15.46
C VAL A 194 -1.07 4.27 -14.19
N VAL A 195 -0.09 3.80 -13.42
CA VAL A 195 -0.27 3.30 -12.06
C VAL A 195 0.22 4.35 -11.08
N ALA A 196 -0.67 4.87 -10.24
CA ALA A 196 -0.38 6.07 -9.46
C ALA A 196 -0.80 6.00 -7.99
N THR A 197 -0.06 6.75 -7.15
CA THR A 197 -0.58 7.16 -5.84
C THR A 197 -1.24 8.54 -5.94
N PRO A 198 -2.38 8.77 -5.25
CA PRO A 198 -3.21 9.96 -5.45
C PRO A 198 -2.46 11.29 -5.35
N GLY A 199 -1.63 11.46 -4.30
CA GLY A 199 -0.94 12.72 -4.05
C GLY A 199 0.06 13.10 -5.16
N ARG A 200 0.85 12.16 -5.72
CA ARG A 200 1.80 12.47 -6.79
C ARG A 200 1.10 12.69 -8.12
N LEU A 201 0.04 11.97 -8.41
CA LEU A 201 -0.71 12.19 -9.64
C LEU A 201 -1.35 13.59 -9.63
N LYS A 202 -1.95 13.99 -8.49
CA LYS A 202 -2.46 15.35 -8.32
C LYS A 202 -1.37 16.41 -8.52
N ASP A 203 -0.18 16.25 -7.91
CA ASP A 203 0.97 17.15 -8.10
C ASP A 203 1.33 17.30 -9.60
N LEU A 204 1.36 16.22 -10.37
CA LEU A 204 1.66 16.29 -11.81
C LEU A 204 0.53 16.95 -12.64
N ILE A 205 -0.73 16.77 -12.24
CA ILE A 205 -1.87 17.44 -12.87
C ILE A 205 -1.83 18.95 -12.58
N ASP A 206 -1.66 19.35 -11.33
CA ASP A 206 -1.56 20.75 -10.91
C ASP A 206 -0.40 21.47 -11.63
N ARG A 207 0.63 20.76 -12.03
CA ARG A 207 1.78 21.26 -12.82
C ARG A 207 1.54 21.26 -14.34
N GLY A 208 0.44 20.72 -14.82
CA GLY A 208 0.17 20.55 -16.25
C GLY A 208 0.98 19.45 -16.94
N ASP A 209 1.61 18.54 -16.18
CA ASP A 209 2.39 17.42 -16.70
C ASP A 209 1.55 16.15 -16.95
N CYS A 210 0.25 16.15 -16.55
CA CYS A 210 -0.73 15.09 -16.81
C CYS A 210 -2.14 15.68 -16.90
N ARG A 211 -2.99 15.09 -17.76
CA ARG A 211 -4.45 15.35 -17.85
C ARG A 211 -5.17 14.02 -17.89
N LEU A 212 -6.37 13.95 -17.30
CA LEU A 212 -7.13 12.70 -17.17
C LEU A 212 -8.38 12.65 -18.06
N ASP A 213 -8.64 13.66 -18.84
CA ASP A 213 -9.82 13.81 -19.70
C ASP A 213 -9.94 12.71 -20.79
N GLN A 214 -8.85 11.99 -21.10
CA GLN A 214 -8.85 10.85 -22.01
C GLN A 214 -8.88 9.49 -21.31
N VAL A 215 -8.85 9.46 -19.97
CA VAL A 215 -8.91 8.21 -19.21
C VAL A 215 -10.29 7.56 -19.35
N ALA A 216 -10.35 6.52 -20.17
CA ALA A 216 -11.58 5.77 -20.42
C ALA A 216 -11.80 4.63 -19.42
N ILE A 217 -10.75 4.13 -18.76
CA ILE A 217 -10.82 3.03 -17.79
C ILE A 217 -10.07 3.44 -16.53
N THR A 218 -10.77 3.39 -15.38
CA THR A 218 -10.19 3.71 -14.09
C THR A 218 -10.34 2.53 -13.14
N VAL A 219 -9.27 2.18 -12.47
CA VAL A 219 -9.20 1.16 -11.41
C VAL A 219 -8.85 1.81 -10.09
N LEU A 220 -9.59 1.47 -9.04
CA LEU A 220 -9.26 1.78 -7.66
C LEU A 220 -8.92 0.45 -6.96
N ASP A 221 -7.67 0.23 -6.59
CA ASP A 221 -7.26 -0.96 -5.84
C ASP A 221 -6.92 -0.61 -4.40
N GLU A 222 -7.35 -1.46 -3.46
CA GLU A 222 -7.28 -1.23 -2.01
C GLU A 222 -7.95 0.10 -1.62
N ALA A 223 -9.21 0.31 -2.06
CA ALA A 223 -9.96 1.55 -1.86
C ALA A 223 -10.20 1.87 -0.38
N ASP A 224 -10.47 0.87 0.45
CA ASP A 224 -10.58 0.97 1.90
C ASP A 224 -9.28 1.51 2.52
N GLN A 225 -8.14 1.04 2.06
CA GLN A 225 -6.85 1.51 2.53
C GLN A 225 -6.57 2.97 2.11
N MET A 226 -7.01 3.39 0.92
CA MET A 226 -6.95 4.81 0.53
C MET A 226 -7.81 5.69 1.45
N ALA A 227 -8.97 5.19 1.87
CA ALA A 227 -9.85 5.86 2.82
C ALA A 227 -9.20 5.99 4.20
N ASP A 228 -8.65 4.91 4.75
CA ASP A 228 -7.95 4.89 6.05
C ASP A 228 -6.73 5.82 6.08
N MET A 229 -6.06 5.99 4.94
CA MET A 229 -4.91 6.89 4.81
C MET A 229 -5.30 8.36 4.56
N GLY A 230 -6.59 8.67 4.50
CA GLY A 230 -7.09 10.03 4.29
C GLY A 230 -6.96 10.55 2.86
N PHE A 231 -6.82 9.66 1.86
CA PHE A 231 -6.67 10.05 0.46
C PHE A 231 -8.00 10.32 -0.26
N MET A 232 -9.14 10.19 0.42
CA MET A 232 -10.44 10.36 -0.21
C MET A 232 -10.62 11.70 -0.94
N PRO A 233 -10.18 12.86 -0.37
CA PRO A 233 -10.29 14.14 -1.08
C PRO A 233 -9.49 14.16 -2.39
N GLN A 234 -8.30 13.57 -2.40
CA GLN A 234 -7.47 13.50 -3.61
C GLN A 234 -8.06 12.51 -4.63
N VAL A 235 -8.54 11.34 -4.17
CA VAL A 235 -9.17 10.33 -5.02
C VAL A 235 -10.39 10.91 -5.73
N THR A 236 -11.30 11.56 -5.00
CA THR A 236 -12.49 12.19 -5.59
C THR A 236 -12.11 13.29 -6.58
N ALA A 237 -11.14 14.17 -6.24
CA ALA A 237 -10.67 15.21 -7.14
C ALA A 237 -10.02 14.66 -8.44
N LEU A 238 -9.43 13.48 -8.40
CA LEU A 238 -8.90 12.80 -9.59
C LEU A 238 -10.02 12.16 -10.42
N LEU A 239 -10.97 11.49 -9.76
CA LEU A 239 -12.09 10.84 -10.44
C LEU A 239 -13.03 11.83 -11.11
N ASP A 240 -13.16 13.06 -10.59
CA ASP A 240 -13.94 14.13 -11.19
C ASP A 240 -13.32 14.67 -12.50
N GLN A 241 -12.05 14.36 -12.80
CA GLN A 241 -11.34 14.81 -13.99
C GLN A 241 -11.21 13.73 -15.09
N VAL A 242 -11.57 12.47 -14.80
CA VAL A 242 -11.51 11.42 -15.82
C VAL A 242 -12.70 11.51 -16.77
N ARG A 243 -12.53 10.94 -17.97
CA ARG A 243 -13.57 10.95 -19.02
C ARG A 243 -14.93 10.50 -18.47
N PRO A 244 -16.00 11.28 -18.65
CA PRO A 244 -17.36 10.87 -18.30
C PRO A 244 -17.77 9.60 -19.08
N GLY A 245 -18.56 8.72 -18.44
CA GLY A 245 -19.04 7.48 -19.05
C GLY A 245 -17.96 6.43 -19.31
N GLY A 246 -16.72 6.63 -18.82
CA GLY A 246 -15.69 5.61 -18.85
C GLY A 246 -15.96 4.50 -17.83
N GLN A 247 -15.35 3.35 -18.03
CA GLN A 247 -15.45 2.19 -17.12
C GLN A 247 -14.77 2.46 -15.79
N ARG A 248 -15.40 2.02 -14.69
CA ARG A 248 -14.87 2.09 -13.33
C ARG A 248 -14.81 0.69 -12.73
N MET A 249 -13.66 0.33 -12.19
CA MET A 249 -13.46 -0.92 -11.46
C MET A 249 -12.93 -0.59 -10.07
N LEU A 250 -13.60 -1.04 -9.03
CA LEU A 250 -13.21 -0.81 -7.65
C LEU A 250 -12.95 -2.15 -6.97
N PHE A 251 -11.76 -2.31 -6.41
CA PHE A 251 -11.35 -3.48 -5.66
C PHE A 251 -11.01 -3.10 -4.23
N SER A 252 -11.58 -3.83 -3.27
CA SER A 252 -11.39 -3.57 -1.85
C SER A 252 -11.51 -4.86 -1.04
N ALA A 253 -10.83 -4.93 0.09
CA ALA A 253 -11.03 -6.03 1.04
C ALA A 253 -12.29 -5.81 1.88
N THR A 254 -12.61 -4.55 2.21
CA THR A 254 -13.77 -4.17 3.01
C THR A 254 -14.63 -3.14 2.28
N LEU A 255 -15.93 -3.14 2.54
CA LEU A 255 -16.88 -2.17 2.02
C LEU A 255 -17.37 -1.31 3.18
N ASP A 256 -16.57 -0.35 3.60
CA ASP A 256 -16.96 0.62 4.61
C ASP A 256 -17.71 1.82 4.01
N ARG A 257 -18.14 2.74 4.87
CA ARG A 257 -18.91 3.93 4.47
C ARG A 257 -18.19 4.76 3.39
N ASN A 258 -16.87 4.86 3.46
CA ASN A 258 -16.11 5.67 2.52
C ASN A 258 -16.04 5.01 1.15
N VAL A 259 -15.88 3.69 1.13
CA VAL A 259 -15.94 2.89 -0.11
C VAL A 259 -17.33 2.92 -0.72
N ASP A 260 -18.40 2.82 0.09
CA ASP A 260 -19.79 2.93 -0.36
C ASP A 260 -20.06 4.29 -1.03
N LEU A 261 -19.54 5.38 -0.47
CA LEU A 261 -19.66 6.72 -1.09
C LEU A 261 -18.98 6.78 -2.47
N LEU A 262 -17.83 6.16 -2.65
CA LEU A 262 -17.17 6.07 -3.96
C LEU A 262 -17.99 5.26 -4.96
N VAL A 263 -18.50 4.11 -4.53
CA VAL A 263 -19.33 3.24 -5.37
C VAL A 263 -20.56 4.00 -5.87
N ARG A 264 -21.32 4.61 -4.97
CA ARG A 264 -22.55 5.38 -5.32
C ARG A 264 -22.30 6.57 -6.21
N ARG A 265 -21.14 7.23 -6.08
CA ARG A 265 -20.84 8.44 -6.85
C ARG A 265 -20.27 8.14 -8.23
N TYR A 266 -19.47 7.10 -8.37
CA TYR A 266 -18.65 6.92 -9.56
C TYR A 266 -18.93 5.64 -10.36
N LEU A 267 -19.56 4.61 -9.76
CA LEU A 267 -19.89 3.39 -10.49
C LEU A 267 -21.35 3.43 -10.96
N SER A 268 -21.57 2.99 -12.20
CA SER A 268 -22.89 2.90 -12.83
C SER A 268 -23.27 1.42 -12.99
N ASP A 269 -24.37 1.00 -12.36
CA ASP A 269 -24.86 -0.38 -12.35
C ASP A 269 -23.72 -1.43 -12.20
N PRO A 270 -22.89 -1.34 -11.13
CA PRO A 270 -21.72 -2.17 -11.01
C PRO A 270 -22.11 -3.64 -10.79
N VAL A 271 -21.37 -4.53 -11.45
CA VAL A 271 -21.46 -5.96 -11.12
C VAL A 271 -20.64 -6.21 -9.86
N VAL A 272 -21.31 -6.76 -8.85
CA VAL A 272 -20.70 -7.02 -7.55
C VAL A 272 -20.24 -8.47 -7.47
N HIS A 273 -18.95 -8.65 -7.25
CA HIS A 273 -18.35 -9.97 -7.01
C HIS A 273 -17.68 -10.00 -5.65
N SER A 274 -18.12 -10.92 -4.81
CA SER A 274 -17.50 -11.22 -3.51
C SER A 274 -17.07 -12.67 -3.52
N VAL A 275 -15.76 -12.90 -3.60
CA VAL A 275 -15.18 -14.27 -3.62
C VAL A 275 -14.69 -14.74 -2.26
N ASP A 276 -14.66 -13.84 -1.29
CA ASP A 276 -14.36 -14.20 0.09
C ASP A 276 -15.63 -14.05 0.94
N PRO A 277 -16.25 -15.13 1.41
CA PRO A 277 -17.23 -15.04 2.49
C PRO A 277 -16.51 -14.40 3.69
N ALA A 278 -17.16 -13.46 4.38
CA ALA A 278 -16.60 -12.85 5.58
C ALA A 278 -16.13 -13.89 6.63
N ALA A 279 -16.72 -15.10 6.60
CA ALA A 279 -16.37 -16.24 7.43
C ALA A 279 -15.19 -17.09 6.89
N GLY A 280 -14.92 -17.11 5.57
CA GLY A 280 -13.86 -17.94 4.97
C GLY A 280 -12.44 -17.38 5.17
N ALA A 281 -12.34 -16.10 5.50
CA ALA A 281 -11.05 -15.44 5.75
C ALA A 281 -10.34 -15.91 7.03
N VAL A 282 -11.10 -16.48 7.94
CA VAL A 282 -10.65 -16.86 9.29
C VAL A 282 -10.11 -18.30 9.34
N THR A 283 -10.50 -19.16 8.39
CA THR A 283 -10.24 -20.61 8.47
C THR A 283 -8.85 -21.05 8.04
N THR A 284 -8.10 -20.23 7.28
CA THR A 284 -6.72 -20.56 6.85
C THR A 284 -5.65 -19.85 7.69
N MET A 285 -6.05 -19.00 8.62
CA MET A 285 -5.17 -18.21 9.45
C MET A 285 -5.33 -18.60 10.92
N GLU A 286 -4.25 -18.99 11.56
CA GLU A 286 -4.25 -19.20 13.00
C GLU A 286 -4.02 -17.87 13.72
N HIS A 287 -4.85 -17.57 14.71
CA HIS A 287 -4.76 -16.34 15.49
C HIS A 287 -4.37 -16.64 16.93
N HIS A 288 -3.21 -16.16 17.35
CA HIS A 288 -2.68 -16.37 18.70
C HIS A 288 -2.53 -15.04 19.43
N VAL A 289 -3.06 -14.98 20.63
CA VAL A 289 -2.83 -13.89 21.59
C VAL A 289 -1.93 -14.41 22.69
N LEU A 290 -0.69 -13.97 22.72
CA LEU A 290 0.29 -14.37 23.71
C LEU A 290 0.36 -13.34 24.82
N HIS A 291 -0.08 -13.75 26.01
CA HIS A 291 0.07 -12.94 27.22
C HIS A 291 1.49 -13.03 27.74
N VAL A 292 2.21 -11.93 27.65
CA VAL A 292 3.60 -11.81 28.08
C VAL A 292 3.70 -10.86 29.29
N HIS A 293 4.60 -11.11 30.21
CA HIS A 293 4.95 -10.14 31.23
C HIS A 293 5.70 -8.96 30.62
N GLY A 294 5.51 -7.75 31.12
CA GLY A 294 6.13 -6.56 30.53
C GLY A 294 7.66 -6.64 30.44
N ALA A 295 8.32 -7.23 31.43
CA ALA A 295 9.76 -7.46 31.44
C ALA A 295 10.23 -8.47 30.38
N ASP A 296 9.40 -9.46 30.07
CA ASP A 296 9.76 -10.55 29.15
C ASP A 296 9.46 -10.22 27.68
N LYS A 297 8.62 -9.18 27.42
CA LYS A 297 8.14 -8.84 26.07
C LYS A 297 9.30 -8.66 25.08
N HIS A 298 10.34 -7.95 25.49
CA HIS A 298 11.48 -7.64 24.63
C HIS A 298 12.30 -8.91 24.28
N THR A 299 12.56 -9.75 25.28
CA THR A 299 13.30 -11.01 25.09
C THR A 299 12.50 -12.01 24.26
N ALA A 300 11.20 -12.18 24.55
CA ALA A 300 10.30 -13.02 23.75
C ALA A 300 10.21 -12.53 22.29
N THR A 301 10.19 -11.23 22.05
CA THR A 301 10.23 -10.66 20.69
C THR A 301 11.53 -11.03 19.98
N THR A 302 12.67 -11.01 20.68
CA THR A 302 13.97 -11.36 20.12
C THR A 302 14.06 -12.86 19.81
N GLU A 303 13.55 -13.72 20.68
CA GLU A 303 13.49 -15.18 20.45
C GLU A 303 12.59 -15.52 19.25
N ILE A 304 11.42 -14.84 19.11
CA ILE A 304 10.56 -15.01 17.94
C ILE A 304 11.26 -14.53 16.66
N ALA A 305 12.00 -13.44 16.74
CA ALA A 305 12.75 -12.91 15.60
C ALA A 305 13.90 -13.82 15.17
N ALA A 306 14.47 -14.59 16.09
CA ALA A 306 15.57 -15.53 15.82
C ALA A 306 15.12 -16.85 15.19
N ARG A 307 13.82 -17.05 14.97
CA ARG A 307 13.23 -18.23 14.33
C ARG A 307 13.80 -18.50 12.94
N ASP A 308 13.67 -19.74 12.48
CA ASP A 308 13.83 -20.06 11.08
C ASP A 308 12.66 -19.51 10.26
N GLY A 309 12.92 -19.13 9.00
CA GLY A 309 11.91 -18.55 8.12
C GLY A 309 11.83 -17.02 8.19
N ARG A 310 10.81 -16.47 7.51
CA ARG A 310 10.62 -15.02 7.42
C ARG A 310 9.47 -14.56 8.31
N VAL A 311 9.65 -13.41 8.94
CA VAL A 311 8.63 -12.81 9.82
C VAL A 311 8.53 -11.31 9.58
N ILE A 312 7.30 -10.79 9.61
CA ILE A 312 7.04 -9.35 9.71
C ILE A 312 6.63 -9.04 11.14
N MET A 313 7.29 -8.06 11.75
CA MET A 313 7.01 -7.57 13.10
C MET A 313 6.49 -6.15 13.06
N PHE A 314 5.30 -5.92 13.63
CA PHE A 314 4.65 -4.64 13.64
C PHE A 314 4.83 -3.90 14.97
N LEU A 315 5.24 -2.63 14.88
CA LEU A 315 5.30 -1.68 15.98
C LEU A 315 4.61 -0.37 15.60
N ASP A 316 4.20 0.40 16.60
CA ASP A 316 3.39 1.60 16.39
C ASP A 316 4.20 2.80 15.92
N THR A 317 5.49 2.92 16.34
CA THR A 317 6.29 4.11 16.05
C THR A 317 7.56 3.78 15.25
N LYS A 318 7.98 4.73 14.40
CA LYS A 318 9.22 4.63 13.63
C LYS A 318 10.45 4.47 14.52
N HIS A 319 10.47 5.12 15.69
CA HIS A 319 11.58 5.02 16.63
C HIS A 319 11.64 3.64 17.31
N ALA A 320 10.49 3.04 17.63
CA ALA A 320 10.44 1.66 18.14
C ALA A 320 10.92 0.65 17.08
N VAL A 321 10.54 0.86 15.82
CA VAL A 321 11.03 0.05 14.69
C VAL A 321 12.54 0.13 14.56
N ASP A 322 13.12 1.33 14.57
CA ASP A 322 14.59 1.49 14.47
C ASP A 322 15.30 0.84 15.66
N ARG A 323 14.85 1.08 16.90
CA ARG A 323 15.44 0.50 18.12
C ARG A 323 15.36 -1.02 18.14
N LEU A 324 14.21 -1.60 17.79
CA LEU A 324 14.08 -3.07 17.75
C LEU A 324 14.98 -3.65 16.66
N THR A 325 15.05 -3.02 15.49
CA THR A 325 15.94 -3.49 14.40
C THR A 325 17.41 -3.51 14.84
N GLU A 326 17.88 -2.43 15.46
CA GLU A 326 19.26 -2.34 15.99
C GLU A 326 19.54 -3.40 17.05
N HIS A 327 18.60 -3.58 17.99
CA HIS A 327 18.71 -4.62 19.01
C HIS A 327 18.80 -6.02 18.39
N LEU A 328 17.95 -6.34 17.39
CA LEU A 328 17.94 -7.63 16.71
C LEU A 328 19.25 -7.89 15.98
N LEU A 329 19.80 -6.88 15.28
CA LEU A 329 21.10 -6.98 14.62
C LEU A 329 22.22 -7.26 15.61
N ASN A 330 22.23 -6.57 16.76
CA ASN A 330 23.21 -6.78 17.83
C ASN A 330 23.06 -8.16 18.49
N SER A 331 21.85 -8.71 18.48
CA SER A 331 21.55 -10.08 18.99
C SER A 331 21.84 -11.17 17.96
N GLY A 332 22.29 -10.84 16.75
CA GLY A 332 22.63 -11.82 15.72
C GLY A 332 21.48 -12.19 14.77
N VAL A 333 20.38 -11.41 14.76
CA VAL A 333 19.23 -11.63 13.90
C VAL A 333 19.29 -10.70 12.69
N ARG A 334 19.16 -11.25 11.47
CA ARG A 334 19.15 -10.46 10.23
C ARG A 334 17.83 -9.70 10.06
N ALA A 335 17.75 -8.51 10.62
CA ALA A 335 16.57 -7.64 10.61
C ALA A 335 16.77 -6.38 9.78
N ALA A 336 15.68 -5.82 9.24
CA ALA A 336 15.69 -4.52 8.59
C ALA A 336 14.43 -3.71 8.89
N ALA A 337 14.60 -2.38 9.03
CA ALA A 337 13.56 -1.43 9.36
C ALA A 337 12.79 -0.95 8.11
N LEU A 338 11.45 -0.87 8.22
CA LEU A 338 10.58 -0.33 7.19
C LEU A 338 9.54 0.63 7.79
N HIS A 339 9.74 1.93 7.60
CA HIS A 339 8.82 2.97 8.08
C HIS A 339 8.90 4.24 7.23
N GLY A 340 7.97 5.17 7.44
CA GLY A 340 7.86 6.40 6.65
C GLY A 340 9.06 7.35 6.73
N GLY A 341 9.96 7.20 7.71
CA GLY A 341 11.20 7.96 7.82
C GLY A 341 12.33 7.49 6.88
N LYS A 342 12.20 6.29 6.27
CA LYS A 342 13.17 5.78 5.29
C LYS A 342 12.90 6.38 3.91
N SER A 343 13.97 6.73 3.19
CA SER A 343 13.85 7.17 1.79
C SER A 343 13.33 6.04 0.88
N GLN A 344 12.74 6.38 -0.27
CA GLN A 344 12.21 5.36 -1.18
C GLN A 344 13.27 4.36 -1.66
N PRO A 345 14.50 4.76 -2.00
CA PRO A 345 15.57 3.80 -2.32
C PRO A 345 15.90 2.84 -1.17
N GLN A 346 15.91 3.34 0.09
CA GLN A 346 16.13 2.49 1.26
C GLN A 346 15.00 1.48 1.43
N ARG A 347 13.73 1.92 1.32
CA ARG A 347 12.55 1.04 1.39
C ARG A 347 12.58 -0.06 0.32
N THR A 348 12.86 0.30 -0.93
CA THR A 348 13.01 -0.66 -2.02
C THR A 348 14.11 -1.67 -1.74
N ARG A 349 15.28 -1.22 -1.26
CA ARG A 349 16.39 -2.11 -0.88
C ARG A 349 15.98 -3.07 0.23
N THR A 350 15.39 -2.56 1.32
CA THR A 350 14.91 -3.37 2.45
C THR A 350 13.94 -4.45 1.98
N LEU A 351 12.96 -4.09 1.15
CA LEU A 351 11.99 -5.05 0.62
C LEU A 351 12.63 -6.10 -0.29
N THR A 352 13.58 -5.70 -1.14
CA THR A 352 14.33 -6.64 -1.97
C THR A 352 15.14 -7.62 -1.10
N GLN A 353 15.87 -7.13 -0.10
CA GLN A 353 16.62 -7.97 0.82
C GLN A 353 15.74 -8.95 1.59
N PHE A 354 14.54 -8.52 2.00
CA PHE A 354 13.57 -9.38 2.66
C PHE A 354 12.98 -10.43 1.71
N LYS A 355 12.62 -10.05 0.47
CA LYS A 355 12.11 -10.97 -0.55
C LYS A 355 13.14 -12.03 -0.96
N THR A 356 14.41 -11.67 -1.02
CA THR A 356 15.49 -12.58 -1.40
C THR A 356 16.08 -13.38 -0.23
N GLY A 357 15.57 -13.21 1.01
CA GLY A 357 16.03 -13.94 2.18
C GLY A 357 17.37 -13.46 2.77
N HIS A 358 17.95 -12.36 2.26
CA HIS A 358 19.12 -11.73 2.90
C HIS A 358 18.80 -11.17 4.29
N VAL A 359 17.53 -10.80 4.50
CA VAL A 359 16.96 -10.37 5.76
C VAL A 359 15.77 -11.29 6.06
N ASN A 360 15.73 -11.83 7.27
CA ASN A 360 14.69 -12.75 7.71
C ASN A 360 13.57 -12.03 8.46
N VAL A 361 13.88 -10.89 9.09
CA VAL A 361 12.94 -10.13 9.91
C VAL A 361 12.71 -8.75 9.31
N LEU A 362 11.47 -8.45 8.95
CA LEU A 362 11.06 -7.11 8.55
C LEU A 362 10.36 -6.44 9.73
N VAL A 363 10.99 -5.43 10.32
CA VAL A 363 10.39 -4.63 11.41
C VAL A 363 9.74 -3.40 10.81
N ALA A 364 8.43 -3.24 10.98
CA ALA A 364 7.68 -2.24 10.23
C ALA A 364 6.62 -1.50 11.06
N THR A 365 6.30 -0.28 10.63
CA THR A 365 5.07 0.39 11.05
C THR A 365 3.91 -0.02 10.15
N ASN A 366 2.68 0.03 10.66
CA ASN A 366 1.47 -0.34 9.94
C ASN A 366 1.39 0.30 8.53
N VAL A 367 1.46 1.62 8.45
CA VAL A 367 1.37 2.36 7.17
C VAL A 367 2.45 1.95 6.17
N ALA A 368 3.66 1.65 6.64
CA ALA A 368 4.77 1.32 5.75
C ALA A 368 4.72 -0.10 5.21
N ALA A 369 4.08 -1.02 5.93
CA ALA A 369 3.91 -2.40 5.51
C ALA A 369 2.61 -2.64 4.70
N ARG A 370 1.74 -1.62 4.60
CA ARG A 370 0.54 -1.71 3.74
C ARG A 370 0.94 -1.90 2.27
N GLY A 371 0.22 -2.76 1.58
CA GLY A 371 0.48 -3.05 0.17
C GLY A 371 1.73 -3.90 -0.12
N ILE A 372 2.47 -4.37 0.90
CA ILE A 372 3.62 -5.24 0.69
C ILE A 372 3.14 -6.66 0.38
N HIS A 373 3.60 -7.20 -0.72
CA HIS A 373 3.45 -8.61 -1.08
C HIS A 373 4.77 -9.34 -0.89
N VAL A 374 4.77 -10.35 -0.06
CA VAL A 374 5.90 -11.25 0.16
C VAL A 374 5.37 -12.68 0.19
N ASP A 375 5.91 -13.51 -0.67
CA ASP A 375 5.58 -14.92 -0.71
C ASP A 375 6.28 -15.68 0.42
N ASN A 376 5.74 -16.81 0.84
CA ASN A 376 6.28 -17.66 1.90
C ASN A 376 6.49 -16.90 3.22
N LEU A 377 5.51 -16.12 3.61
CA LEU A 377 5.44 -15.49 4.93
C LEU A 377 4.45 -16.26 5.79
N ASP A 378 4.98 -17.09 6.66
CA ASP A 378 4.20 -17.98 7.53
C ASP A 378 3.81 -17.35 8.86
N LEU A 379 4.53 -16.29 9.30
CA LEU A 379 4.28 -15.63 10.58
C LEU A 379 4.23 -14.11 10.47
N VAL A 380 3.18 -13.55 11.05
CA VAL A 380 3.05 -12.11 11.32
C VAL A 380 3.01 -11.90 12.83
N VAL A 381 3.81 -10.97 13.35
CA VAL A 381 3.86 -10.64 14.78
C VAL A 381 3.44 -9.20 15.01
N ASN A 382 2.38 -9.00 15.76
CA ASN A 382 2.05 -7.71 16.34
C ASN A 382 2.82 -7.57 17.66
N VAL A 383 4.02 -6.97 17.62
CA VAL A 383 4.78 -6.65 18.83
C VAL A 383 4.00 -5.62 19.63
N ASP A 384 3.45 -4.60 18.96
CA ASP A 384 2.44 -3.71 19.55
C ASP A 384 1.08 -4.07 18.95
N PRO A 385 0.05 -4.35 19.81
CA PRO A 385 -1.30 -4.61 19.36
C PRO A 385 -1.82 -3.47 18.46
N PRO A 386 -2.51 -3.76 17.36
CA PRO A 386 -3.10 -2.73 16.54
C PRO A 386 -4.20 -1.96 17.28
N THR A 387 -4.49 -0.74 16.86
CA THR A 387 -5.46 0.14 17.51
C THR A 387 -6.90 -0.18 17.14
N ASP A 388 -7.12 -0.83 15.99
CA ASP A 388 -8.44 -1.20 15.49
C ASP A 388 -8.42 -2.56 14.77
N HIS A 389 -9.61 -3.12 14.55
CA HIS A 389 -9.79 -4.44 13.95
C HIS A 389 -9.44 -4.48 12.44
N LYS A 390 -9.59 -3.37 11.71
CA LYS A 390 -9.22 -3.32 10.29
C LYS A 390 -7.70 -3.42 10.14
N ASP A 391 -6.96 -2.66 10.96
CA ASP A 391 -5.51 -2.75 11.01
C ASP A 391 -5.03 -4.16 11.35
N TYR A 392 -5.72 -4.84 12.31
CA TYR A 392 -5.42 -6.23 12.62
C TYR A 392 -5.56 -7.15 11.41
N LEU A 393 -6.68 -7.05 10.70
CA LEU A 393 -6.94 -7.85 9.48
C LEU A 393 -5.95 -7.53 8.36
N HIS A 394 -5.60 -6.25 8.17
CA HIS A 394 -4.62 -5.82 7.17
C HIS A 394 -3.20 -6.29 7.48
N ARG A 395 -2.79 -6.31 8.75
CA ARG A 395 -1.50 -6.88 9.18
C ARG A 395 -1.50 -8.39 8.98
N GLY A 396 -2.55 -9.09 9.42
CA GLY A 396 -2.72 -10.53 9.24
C GLY A 396 -2.72 -10.94 7.77
N GLY A 397 -3.37 -10.20 6.89
CA GLY A 397 -3.39 -10.45 5.45
C GLY A 397 -2.03 -10.37 4.75
N ARG A 398 -0.93 -10.23 5.47
CA ARG A 398 0.44 -10.40 4.94
C ARG A 398 0.87 -11.86 4.90
N THR A 399 0.22 -12.75 5.67
CA THR A 399 0.40 -14.21 5.65
C THR A 399 -0.85 -14.92 5.12
N ALA A 400 -0.87 -16.26 5.07
CA ALA A 400 -1.99 -17.10 4.62
C ALA A 400 -2.52 -16.71 3.24
N ARG A 401 -1.67 -16.71 2.22
CA ARG A 401 -2.02 -16.31 0.85
C ARG A 401 -2.11 -17.49 -0.08
N ALA A 402 -2.93 -17.36 -1.12
CA ALA A 402 -3.09 -18.36 -2.18
C ALA A 402 -3.43 -19.77 -1.68
N GLY A 403 -4.14 -19.89 -0.54
CA GLY A 403 -4.49 -21.19 0.05
C GLY A 403 -3.44 -21.76 1.01
N GLU A 404 -2.33 -21.07 1.24
CA GLU A 404 -1.34 -21.44 2.28
C GLU A 404 -1.88 -21.11 3.67
N SER A 405 -1.46 -21.90 4.66
CA SER A 405 -1.70 -21.63 6.09
C SER A 405 -0.73 -20.55 6.60
N GLY A 406 -1.15 -19.79 7.59
CA GLY A 406 -0.29 -18.78 8.20
C GLY A 406 -0.75 -18.42 9.61
N SER A 407 0.16 -17.89 10.41
CA SER A 407 -0.12 -17.55 11.80
C SER A 407 0.04 -16.05 12.07
N VAL A 408 -0.89 -15.50 12.84
CA VAL A 408 -0.83 -14.14 13.37
C VAL A 408 -0.69 -14.20 14.87
N VAL A 409 0.41 -13.70 15.38
CA VAL A 409 0.72 -13.67 16.80
C VAL A 409 0.67 -12.22 17.31
N THR A 410 -0.01 -11.99 18.42
CA THR A 410 -0.06 -10.67 19.07
C THR A 410 0.47 -10.79 20.49
N LEU A 411 1.50 -10.00 20.81
CA LEU A 411 2.08 -9.93 22.14
C LEU A 411 1.32 -8.91 22.99
N VAL A 412 0.72 -9.37 24.08
CA VAL A 412 -0.19 -8.58 24.91
C VAL A 412 0.30 -8.56 26.34
N THR A 413 0.57 -7.37 26.87
CA THR A 413 0.89 -7.14 28.28
C THR A 413 -0.38 -7.09 29.13
N PRO A 414 -0.30 -7.26 30.46
CA PRO A 414 -1.49 -7.30 31.33
C PRO A 414 -2.45 -6.12 31.17
N ASN A 415 -1.91 -4.91 30.98
CA ASN A 415 -2.70 -3.68 30.79
C ASN A 415 -3.41 -3.60 29.43
N GLN A 416 -2.98 -4.36 28.42
CA GLN A 416 -3.54 -4.36 27.07
C GLN A 416 -4.64 -5.45 26.87
N ARG A 417 -4.82 -6.36 27.82
CA ARG A 417 -5.73 -7.53 27.66
C ARG A 417 -7.16 -7.14 27.32
N ARG A 418 -7.73 -6.14 28.01
CA ARG A 418 -9.13 -5.73 27.80
C ARG A 418 -9.36 -5.15 26.41
N ASP A 419 -8.41 -4.33 25.94
CA ASP A 419 -8.52 -3.70 24.61
C ASP A 419 -8.33 -4.74 23.52
N MET A 420 -7.41 -5.70 23.70
CA MET A 420 -7.23 -6.81 22.78
C MET A 420 -8.47 -7.71 22.68
N THR A 421 -9.12 -8.03 23.78
CA THR A 421 -10.38 -8.79 23.79
C THR A 421 -11.49 -8.07 22.99
N ARG A 422 -11.62 -6.75 23.19
CA ARG A 422 -12.59 -5.94 22.43
C ARG A 422 -12.28 -5.90 20.94
N LEU A 423 -10.98 -5.78 20.61
CA LEU A 423 -10.52 -5.76 19.23
C LEU A 423 -10.81 -7.09 18.52
N MET A 424 -10.52 -8.24 19.16
CA MET A 424 -10.82 -9.56 18.60
C MET A 424 -12.31 -9.76 18.37
N ALA A 425 -13.13 -9.37 19.35
CA ALA A 425 -14.59 -9.42 19.21
C ALA A 425 -15.09 -8.54 18.04
N ALA A 426 -14.52 -7.35 17.86
CA ALA A 426 -14.85 -6.46 16.74
C ALA A 426 -14.37 -7.01 15.38
N ALA A 427 -13.30 -7.80 15.38
CA ALA A 427 -12.80 -8.49 14.18
C ALA A 427 -13.59 -9.79 13.86
N GLY A 428 -14.48 -10.24 14.76
CA GLY A 428 -15.18 -11.52 14.61
C GLY A 428 -14.26 -12.75 14.75
N ILE A 429 -13.13 -12.60 15.47
CA ILE A 429 -12.09 -13.62 15.59
C ILE A 429 -12.07 -14.17 17.03
N VAL A 430 -12.00 -15.50 17.14
CA VAL A 430 -11.75 -16.20 18.39
C VAL A 430 -10.30 -16.69 18.39
N PRO A 431 -9.37 -15.95 19.07
CA PRO A 431 -7.96 -16.32 19.07
C PRO A 431 -7.66 -17.42 20.06
N GLN A 432 -6.62 -18.19 19.79
CA GLN A 432 -5.99 -19.06 20.80
C GLN A 432 -5.19 -18.17 21.77
N THR A 433 -5.56 -18.18 23.04
CA THR A 433 -4.91 -17.34 24.07
C THR A 433 -4.01 -18.19 24.95
N THR A 434 -2.73 -17.84 25.01
CA THR A 434 -1.72 -18.58 25.79
C THR A 434 -0.90 -17.60 26.62
N GLN A 435 -0.65 -17.93 27.88
CA GLN A 435 0.34 -17.22 28.69
C GLN A 435 1.71 -17.81 28.38
N VAL A 436 2.69 -16.98 28.11
CA VAL A 436 4.04 -17.42 27.74
C VAL A 436 5.10 -16.59 28.47
N ARG A 437 6.24 -17.26 28.72
CA ARG A 437 7.48 -16.63 29.18
C ARG A 437 8.59 -16.91 28.17
N THR A 438 9.69 -16.19 28.30
CA THR A 438 10.91 -16.43 27.54
C THR A 438 11.44 -17.84 27.75
N GLY A 439 11.90 -18.50 26.67
CA GLY A 439 12.45 -19.85 26.71
C GLY A 439 11.44 -20.97 26.90
N GLU A 440 10.13 -20.68 27.07
CA GLU A 440 9.11 -21.72 27.24
C GLU A 440 8.80 -22.46 25.94
N GLU A 441 8.52 -23.77 26.05
CA GLU A 441 8.13 -24.64 24.93
C GLU A 441 6.87 -24.14 24.22
N ALA A 442 5.91 -23.53 24.95
CA ALA A 442 4.71 -22.97 24.34
C ALA A 442 5.04 -21.85 23.35
N LEU A 443 6.01 -20.98 23.66
CA LEU A 443 6.46 -19.92 22.76
C LEU A 443 7.11 -20.51 21.50
N ARG A 444 7.98 -21.53 21.68
CA ARG A 444 8.64 -22.23 20.55
C ARG A 444 7.64 -22.91 19.63
N ARG A 445 6.72 -23.66 20.18
CA ARG A 445 5.71 -24.41 19.42
C ARG A 445 4.81 -23.48 18.58
N ILE A 446 4.40 -22.32 19.13
CA ILE A 446 3.47 -21.40 18.45
C ILE A 446 4.21 -20.55 17.42
N THR A 447 5.44 -20.12 17.70
CA THR A 447 6.12 -19.10 16.89
C THR A 447 7.37 -19.59 16.19
N GLY A 448 7.87 -20.77 16.52
CA GLY A 448 9.20 -21.24 16.10
C GLY A 448 10.34 -20.50 16.79
N ALA A 449 10.09 -19.84 17.92
CA ALA A 449 11.08 -19.03 18.64
C ALA A 449 12.34 -19.83 18.98
N GLN A 450 13.49 -19.20 18.80
CA GLN A 450 14.82 -19.78 19.06
C GLN A 450 15.68 -18.77 19.84
N ALA A 451 16.69 -19.28 20.53
CA ALA A 451 17.68 -18.40 21.15
C ALA A 451 18.50 -17.68 20.05
N PRO A 452 18.66 -16.35 20.15
CA PRO A 452 19.49 -15.60 19.20
C PRO A 452 20.97 -16.03 19.35
N SER A 453 21.75 -15.91 18.28
CA SER A 453 23.18 -16.31 18.30
C SER A 453 24.05 -15.44 19.23
N GLY A 454 23.60 -14.24 19.55
CA GLY A 454 24.37 -13.27 20.33
C GLY A 454 25.55 -12.64 19.57
N ILE A 455 25.79 -13.04 18.32
CA ILE A 455 26.88 -12.50 17.50
C ILE A 455 26.32 -11.41 16.59
N PRO A 456 26.73 -10.13 16.74
CA PRO A 456 26.21 -9.04 15.95
C PRO A 456 26.33 -9.25 14.43
N VAL A 457 25.28 -8.87 13.69
CA VAL A 457 25.20 -9.02 12.24
C VAL A 457 25.14 -7.65 11.57
N VAL A 458 25.93 -7.46 10.51
CA VAL A 458 25.85 -6.28 9.64
C VAL A 458 25.21 -6.70 8.32
N ILE A 459 24.11 -6.02 7.96
CA ILE A 459 23.46 -6.25 6.66
C ILE A 459 24.21 -5.45 5.59
N THR A 460 25.10 -6.13 4.87
CA THR A 460 25.76 -5.57 3.70
C THR A 460 24.79 -5.54 2.52
N ALA A 461 24.88 -4.49 1.68
CA ALA A 461 24.11 -4.48 0.44
C ALA A 461 24.57 -5.68 -0.42
N PRO A 462 23.64 -6.46 -1.01
CA PRO A 462 24.05 -7.48 -1.97
C PRO A 462 24.85 -6.80 -3.07
N VAL A 463 26.00 -7.36 -3.40
CA VAL A 463 26.79 -6.91 -4.54
C VAL A 463 25.96 -7.27 -5.78
N VAL A 464 25.24 -6.29 -6.32
CA VAL A 464 24.61 -6.44 -7.63
C VAL A 464 25.76 -6.46 -8.63
N GLU A 465 26.19 -7.65 -9.04
CA GLU A 465 27.03 -7.76 -10.22
C GLU A 465 26.29 -7.08 -11.36
N ARG A 466 26.76 -5.89 -11.73
CA ARG A 466 26.30 -5.26 -12.95
C ARG A 466 26.62 -6.22 -14.07
N PRO A 467 25.64 -6.65 -14.89
CA PRO A 467 25.95 -7.49 -16.05
C PRO A 467 27.05 -6.79 -16.81
N LYS A 468 28.20 -7.45 -16.94
CA LYS A 468 29.33 -6.96 -17.76
C LYS A 468 28.73 -6.58 -19.10
N LYS A 469 28.71 -5.28 -19.43
CA LYS A 469 28.38 -4.84 -20.79
C LYS A 469 29.23 -5.71 -21.70
N ARG A 470 28.63 -6.61 -22.45
CA ARG A 470 29.30 -7.34 -23.54
C ARG A 470 29.99 -6.25 -24.34
N GLY A 471 31.31 -6.32 -24.37
CA GLY A 471 32.13 -5.33 -25.03
C GLY A 471 31.59 -5.09 -26.43
N ALA A 472 31.19 -3.86 -26.70
CA ALA A 472 30.98 -3.42 -28.07
C ALA A 472 32.33 -3.64 -28.75
N THR A 473 32.40 -4.66 -29.58
CA THR A 473 33.52 -4.84 -30.52
C THR A 473 33.69 -3.51 -31.22
N SER A 474 34.78 -2.84 -30.94
CA SER A 474 35.20 -1.63 -31.61
C SER A 474 35.42 -1.99 -33.06
N ARG A 475 34.40 -1.80 -33.91
CA ARG A 475 34.57 -1.72 -35.33
C ARG A 475 35.53 -0.54 -35.55
N GLY A 476 36.79 -0.88 -35.90
CA GLY A 476 37.82 0.06 -36.19
C GLY A 476 37.32 1.07 -37.24
N ARG A 477 37.26 2.32 -36.84
CA ARG A 477 37.14 3.45 -37.73
C ARG A 477 38.43 3.45 -38.58
N ARG A 478 38.36 2.90 -39.80
CA ARG A 478 39.35 3.18 -40.85
C ARG A 478 39.34 4.68 -41.05
N ARG A 479 40.44 5.32 -40.67
CA ARG A 479 40.75 6.69 -41.08
C ARG A 479 40.87 6.70 -42.60
N PRO A 480 40.26 7.65 -43.34
CA PRO A 480 40.61 7.88 -44.74
C PRO A 480 42.03 8.48 -44.79
N ALA A 481 42.87 7.90 -45.66
CA ALA A 481 44.18 8.37 -45.95
C ALA A 481 44.16 9.84 -46.45
N SER A 482 44.96 10.69 -45.86
CA SER A 482 45.17 12.08 -46.28
C SER A 482 45.75 12.08 -47.70
N ALA A 483 45.03 12.68 -48.64
CA ALA A 483 45.55 12.99 -49.98
C ALA A 483 46.66 14.04 -49.86
N ALA A 484 47.87 13.68 -50.27
CA ALA A 484 49.00 14.56 -50.38
C ALA A 484 48.69 15.69 -51.37
N ARG A 485 48.79 16.93 -50.91
CA ARG A 485 48.81 18.15 -51.73
C ARG A 485 50.05 18.11 -52.61
N ARG A 486 49.90 17.96 -53.96
CA ARG A 486 50.90 18.30 -54.95
C ARG A 486 50.90 19.80 -55.16
N ALA A 487 52.10 20.42 -55.01
CA ALA A 487 52.37 21.78 -55.38
C ALA A 487 52.36 22.00 -56.90
N PRO A 488 51.97 23.18 -57.43
CA PRO A 488 51.96 23.45 -58.85
C PRO A 488 53.36 23.80 -59.33
N VAL A 489 53.80 23.10 -60.37
CA VAL A 489 55.03 23.43 -61.16
C VAL A 489 54.71 24.60 -62.09
N ARG A 490 55.46 25.70 -61.96
CA ARG A 490 55.49 26.81 -62.90
C ARG A 490 56.10 26.30 -64.26
N GLN A 491 55.36 26.43 -65.29
CA GLN A 491 55.92 26.41 -66.61
C GLN A 491 56.06 27.83 -67.18
N SER A 492 57.31 28.18 -67.46
CA SER A 492 57.72 29.37 -68.20
C SER A 492 57.37 29.26 -69.70
N THR A 493 56.78 30.33 -70.17
CA THR A 493 56.54 30.58 -71.59
C THR A 493 57.85 30.96 -72.31
N ALA A 494 58.12 30.32 -73.38
CA ALA A 494 59.00 30.89 -74.46
C ALA A 494 58.33 30.58 -75.83
N GLY A 495 58.21 31.68 -76.56
CA GLY A 495 57.52 31.78 -77.83
C GLY A 495 58.27 31.25 -79.04
N ALA A 496 57.62 31.31 -80.10
CA ALA A 496 57.99 31.72 -81.48
C ALA A 496 57.09 31.01 -82.49
N ALA A 497 56.41 31.80 -83.17
CA ALA A 497 56.39 32.08 -84.57
C ALA A 497 56.31 30.85 -85.57
N ALA A 498 55.24 30.74 -86.21
CA ALA A 498 54.93 30.78 -87.67
C ALA A 498 53.44 30.41 -87.86
#